data_36e267f346fe8a99c04c0cbd20874191
#
_entry.id   36e267f346fe8a99c04c0cbd20874191
#
_cell.length_a   1.000
_cell.length_b   1.000
_cell.length_c   1.000
_cell.angle_alpha   90.00
_cell.angle_beta   90.00
_cell.angle_gamma   90.00
#
_symmetry.space_group_name_H-M   'P 1'
#
loop_
_entity.id
_entity.type
_entity.pdbx_description
1 polymer ?
#
loop_
_entity_poly.entity_id
_entity_poly.type
_entity_poly.pdbx_seq_one_letter_code
_entity_poly.pdbx_strand_id
1 'polypeptide(L)'
;QFIYRPWQLITYMFMHADFFHIFFNMYTLFIFGSVLERVWGTKKFLVYYFVTGVGAALVHLGVQWLTGNFALTVGASGAIYGILMGYAMLYPDSVLTLIFPPISMKAKWFVLIFAGIELVAGISRTGGGIAHFAHLGGLIFGFLLILFWKKKHKLYSRMD
;
A
#
# COMPACT_ATOMS: atom_id res chain seq x y z
N GLN A 1 -26.82 10.29 0.10
CA GLN A 1 -25.69 11.23 0.18
C GLN A 1 -24.60 10.58 1.03
N PHE A 2 -23.50 10.10 0.43
CA PHE A 2 -22.37 9.58 1.20
C PHE A 2 -21.67 10.77 1.88
N ILE A 3 -21.82 10.90 3.18
CA ILE A 3 -21.14 11.92 3.97
C ILE A 3 -19.80 11.34 4.40
N TYR A 4 -18.72 11.70 3.70
CA TYR A 4 -17.38 11.36 4.14
C TYR A 4 -17.02 12.12 5.41
N ARG A 5 -16.58 11.38 6.42
CA ARG A 5 -16.09 11.94 7.68
C ARG A 5 -14.56 11.89 7.70
N PRO A 6 -13.84 12.93 8.18
CA PRO A 6 -12.38 13.00 8.12
C PRO A 6 -11.66 11.79 8.74
N TRP A 7 -12.19 11.24 9.82
CA TRP A 7 -11.61 10.04 10.47
C TRP A 7 -11.66 8.79 9.62
N GLN A 8 -12.53 8.72 8.62
CA GLN A 8 -12.63 7.58 7.70
C GLN A 8 -11.36 7.41 6.84
N LEU A 9 -10.55 8.49 6.66
CA LEU A 9 -9.24 8.40 6.02
C LEU A 9 -8.25 7.49 6.78
N ILE A 10 -8.53 7.19 8.03
CA ILE A 10 -7.72 6.31 8.87
C ILE A 10 -8.49 5.05 9.23
N THR A 11 -9.75 5.20 9.67
CA THR A 11 -10.50 4.05 10.22
C THR A 11 -10.81 2.97 9.20
N TYR A 12 -10.90 3.30 7.91
CA TYR A 12 -11.11 2.33 6.84
C TYR A 12 -10.03 1.25 6.80
N MET A 13 -8.78 1.60 7.19
CA MET A 13 -7.63 0.69 7.22
C MET A 13 -7.79 -0.47 8.21
N PHE A 14 -8.69 -0.35 9.18
CA PHE A 14 -8.94 -1.34 10.22
C PHE A 14 -10.20 -2.18 9.96
N MET A 15 -10.93 -1.89 8.90
CA MET A 15 -12.12 -2.64 8.48
C MET A 15 -11.75 -3.60 7.35
N HIS A 16 -12.26 -4.82 7.39
CA HIS A 16 -12.02 -5.81 6.35
C HIS A 16 -13.33 -6.46 5.94
N ALA A 17 -13.47 -6.80 4.66
CA ALA A 17 -14.69 -7.34 4.09
C ALA A 17 -14.97 -8.79 4.55
N ASP A 18 -13.91 -9.60 4.69
CA ASP A 18 -14.00 -11.02 5.04
C ASP A 18 -12.70 -11.51 5.72
N PHE A 19 -12.74 -12.80 6.14
CA PHE A 19 -11.63 -13.44 6.83
C PHE A 19 -10.35 -13.51 5.98
N PHE A 20 -10.45 -13.86 4.70
CA PHE A 20 -9.26 -13.96 3.84
C PHE A 20 -8.65 -12.58 3.58
N HIS A 21 -9.49 -11.56 3.45
CA HIS A 21 -9.04 -10.18 3.30
C HIS A 21 -8.21 -9.74 4.51
N ILE A 22 -8.68 -9.92 5.75
CA ILE A 22 -7.87 -9.58 6.93
C ILE A 22 -6.64 -10.49 7.05
N PHE A 23 -6.77 -11.79 6.79
CA PHE A 23 -5.67 -12.73 6.89
C PHE A 23 -4.50 -12.35 5.99
N PHE A 24 -4.74 -12.13 4.69
CA PHE A 24 -3.66 -11.77 3.77
C PHE A 24 -3.07 -10.38 4.04
N ASN A 25 -3.89 -9.42 4.46
CA ASN A 25 -3.39 -8.12 4.89
C ASN A 25 -2.46 -8.24 6.09
N MET A 26 -2.86 -8.95 7.14
CA MET A 26 -2.05 -9.12 8.34
C MET A 26 -0.81 -9.98 8.10
N TYR A 27 -0.92 -11.01 7.27
CA TYR A 27 0.22 -11.85 6.88
C TYR A 27 1.28 -11.04 6.14
N THR A 28 0.88 -10.23 5.17
CA THR A 28 1.79 -9.35 4.41
C THR A 28 2.40 -8.27 5.31
N LEU A 29 1.58 -7.66 6.17
CA LEU A 29 2.03 -6.70 7.17
C LEU A 29 3.07 -7.31 8.11
N PHE A 30 2.84 -8.52 8.60
CA PHE A 30 3.76 -9.23 9.48
C PHE A 30 5.10 -9.52 8.80
N ILE A 31 5.10 -10.04 7.56
CA ILE A 31 6.32 -10.39 6.86
C ILE A 31 7.11 -9.15 6.46
N PHE A 32 6.53 -8.25 5.70
CA PHE A 32 7.25 -7.11 5.12
C PHE A 32 7.33 -5.92 6.08
N GLY A 33 6.26 -5.68 6.83
CA GLY A 33 6.20 -4.59 7.80
C GLY A 33 7.22 -4.76 8.93
N SER A 34 7.37 -5.99 9.47
CA SER A 34 8.36 -6.25 10.51
C SER A 34 9.80 -6.03 10.04
N VAL A 35 10.10 -6.27 8.75
CA VAL A 35 11.42 -5.97 8.18
C VAL A 35 11.66 -4.46 8.15
N LEU A 36 10.69 -3.69 7.66
CA LEU A 36 10.79 -2.23 7.62
C LEU A 36 10.86 -1.62 9.02
N GLU A 37 10.09 -2.14 9.96
CA GLU A 37 10.11 -1.69 11.35
C GLU A 37 11.47 -1.93 12.02
N ARG A 38 12.12 -3.07 11.77
CA ARG A 38 13.48 -3.34 12.26
C ARG A 38 14.50 -2.33 11.73
N VAL A 39 14.37 -1.91 10.48
CA VAL A 39 15.27 -0.91 9.86
C VAL A 39 15.01 0.48 10.40
N TRP A 40 13.74 0.89 10.48
CA TRP A 40 13.35 2.27 10.73
C TRP A 40 13.01 2.58 12.19
N GLY A 41 12.71 1.56 12.98
CA GLY A 41 12.09 1.69 14.30
C GLY A 41 10.59 1.92 14.20
N THR A 42 9.87 1.63 15.27
CA THR A 42 8.40 1.62 15.32
C THR A 42 7.78 2.96 14.92
N LYS A 43 8.30 4.08 15.45
CA LYS A 43 7.73 5.42 15.15
C LYS A 43 7.75 5.74 13.66
N LYS A 44 8.91 5.53 13.02
CA LYS A 44 9.05 5.82 11.58
C LYS A 44 8.27 4.86 10.71
N PHE A 45 8.22 3.58 11.10
CA PHE A 45 7.37 2.59 10.45
C PHE A 45 5.88 2.99 10.51
N LEU A 46 5.38 3.41 11.68
CA LEU A 46 4.01 3.88 11.83
C LEU A 46 3.73 5.12 10.97
N VAL A 47 4.65 6.09 10.95
CA VAL A 47 4.53 7.24 10.04
C VAL A 47 4.41 6.78 8.59
N TYR A 48 5.25 5.83 8.15
CA TYR A 48 5.19 5.28 6.81
C TYR A 48 3.85 4.61 6.53
N TYR A 49 3.40 3.74 7.43
CA TYR A 49 2.14 3.01 7.33
C TYR A 49 0.94 3.94 7.20
N PHE A 50 0.83 4.94 8.07
CA PHE A 50 -0.30 5.87 8.03
C PHE A 50 -0.24 6.84 6.84
N VAL A 51 0.93 7.34 6.47
CA VAL A 51 1.07 8.21 5.29
C VAL A 51 0.67 7.46 4.02
N THR A 52 1.10 6.23 3.85
CA THR A 52 0.73 5.42 2.68
C THR A 52 -0.75 5.05 2.68
N GLY A 53 -1.33 4.72 3.83
CA GLY A 53 -2.76 4.43 3.96
C GLY A 53 -3.64 5.65 3.70
N VAL A 54 -3.32 6.79 4.31
CA VAL A 54 -4.05 8.05 4.05
C VAL A 54 -3.88 8.48 2.58
N GLY A 55 -2.67 8.37 2.02
CA GLY A 55 -2.41 8.64 0.62
C GLY A 55 -3.23 7.76 -0.31
N ALA A 56 -3.36 6.48 0.01
CA ALA A 56 -4.22 5.54 -0.71
C ALA A 56 -5.70 5.99 -0.70
N ALA A 57 -6.20 6.39 0.47
CA ALA A 57 -7.56 6.90 0.60
C ALA A 57 -7.78 8.19 -0.21
N LEU A 58 -6.82 9.12 -0.20
CA LEU A 58 -6.91 10.37 -0.95
C LEU A 58 -6.95 10.12 -2.47
N VAL A 59 -6.11 9.22 -2.99
CA VAL A 59 -6.13 8.84 -4.40
C VAL A 59 -7.48 8.19 -4.76
N HIS A 60 -7.96 7.27 -3.92
CA HIS A 60 -9.25 6.62 -4.13
C HIS A 60 -10.40 7.63 -4.18
N LEU A 61 -10.48 8.55 -3.21
CA LEU A 61 -11.48 9.61 -3.17
C LEU A 61 -11.39 10.55 -4.38
N GLY A 62 -10.16 10.90 -4.79
CA GLY A 62 -9.93 11.72 -5.98
C GLY A 62 -10.46 11.06 -7.25
N VAL A 63 -10.22 9.76 -7.42
CA VAL A 63 -10.73 9.00 -8.57
C VAL A 63 -12.26 8.88 -8.51
N GLN A 64 -12.84 8.63 -7.33
CA GLN A 64 -14.30 8.62 -7.16
C GLN A 64 -14.94 9.95 -7.58
N TRP A 65 -14.35 11.05 -7.12
CA TRP A 65 -14.85 12.39 -7.44
C TRP A 65 -14.78 12.69 -8.94
N LEU A 66 -13.65 12.33 -9.59
CA LEU A 66 -13.45 12.55 -11.02
C LEU A 66 -14.35 11.66 -11.90
N THR A 67 -14.64 10.44 -11.46
CA THR A 67 -15.41 9.47 -12.25
C THR A 67 -16.90 9.46 -11.94
N GLY A 68 -17.32 10.09 -10.84
CA GLY A 68 -18.69 10.01 -10.33
C GLY A 68 -19.08 8.64 -9.78
N ASN A 69 -18.14 7.71 -9.68
CA ASN A 69 -18.35 6.33 -9.22
C ASN A 69 -17.97 6.22 -7.75
N PHE A 70 -18.96 6.06 -6.87
CA PHE A 70 -18.74 5.97 -5.43
C PHE A 70 -18.81 4.50 -4.98
N ALA A 71 -17.70 3.98 -4.48
CA ALA A 71 -17.59 2.64 -3.91
C ALA A 71 -16.99 2.70 -2.51
N LEU A 72 -17.47 1.84 -1.62
CA LEU A 72 -16.86 1.68 -0.31
C LEU A 72 -15.49 0.99 -0.46
N THR A 73 -14.50 1.56 0.20
CA THR A 73 -13.17 0.97 0.31
C THR A 73 -12.89 0.68 1.78
N VAL A 74 -12.46 -0.53 2.05
CA VAL A 74 -12.09 -1.00 3.38
C VAL A 74 -10.81 -1.84 3.28
N GLY A 75 -10.03 -1.83 4.34
CA GLY A 75 -8.84 -2.66 4.48
C GLY A 75 -7.54 -1.90 4.54
N ALA A 76 -6.54 -2.56 5.13
CA ALA A 76 -5.18 -2.06 5.24
C ALA A 76 -4.42 -2.12 3.90
N SER A 77 -5.00 -2.69 2.84
CA SER A 77 -4.29 -3.05 1.61
C SER A 77 -3.59 -1.86 0.93
N GLY A 78 -4.19 -0.66 0.95
CA GLY A 78 -3.52 0.54 0.46
C GLY A 78 -2.19 0.81 1.17
N ALA A 79 -2.17 0.77 2.50
CA ALA A 79 -0.93 0.89 3.27
C ALA A 79 0.04 -0.28 3.02
N ILE A 80 -0.48 -1.49 2.84
CA ILE A 80 0.31 -2.69 2.57
C ILE A 80 1.01 -2.61 1.21
N TYR A 81 0.36 -2.09 0.18
CA TYR A 81 1.03 -1.80 -1.09
C TYR A 81 2.15 -0.77 -0.92
N GLY A 82 1.96 0.22 -0.03
CA GLY A 82 3.03 1.12 0.40
C GLY A 82 4.20 0.37 1.06
N ILE A 83 3.91 -0.56 1.97
CA ILE A 83 4.92 -1.40 2.63
C ILE A 83 5.70 -2.24 1.59
N LEU A 84 5.01 -2.86 0.63
CA LEU A 84 5.65 -3.61 -0.46
C LEU A 84 6.56 -2.71 -1.30
N MET A 85 6.14 -1.48 -1.60
CA MET A 85 7.00 -0.49 -2.26
C MET A 85 8.23 -0.17 -1.42
N GLY A 86 8.05 0.10 -0.13
CA GLY A 86 9.16 0.36 0.79
C GLY A 86 10.16 -0.79 0.84
N TYR A 87 9.67 -2.02 0.96
CA TYR A 87 10.50 -3.21 0.94
C TYR A 87 11.29 -3.34 -0.36
N ALA A 88 10.62 -3.21 -1.51
CA ALA A 88 11.26 -3.31 -2.82
C ALA A 88 12.30 -2.22 -3.07
N MET A 89 12.11 -1.02 -2.51
CA MET A 89 13.11 0.07 -2.62
C MET A 89 14.32 -0.12 -1.71
N LEU A 90 14.15 -0.77 -0.54
CA LEU A 90 15.27 -1.09 0.36
C LEU A 90 16.01 -2.36 -0.08
N TYR A 91 15.28 -3.33 -0.59
CA TYR A 91 15.81 -4.66 -0.94
C TYR A 91 15.40 -5.06 -2.36
N PRO A 92 15.79 -4.29 -3.39
CA PRO A 92 15.27 -4.46 -4.76
C PRO A 92 15.61 -5.82 -5.39
N ASP A 93 16.72 -6.41 -5.00
CA ASP A 93 17.21 -7.68 -5.54
C ASP A 93 16.88 -8.90 -4.67
N SER A 94 16.18 -8.71 -3.54
CA SER A 94 15.67 -9.84 -2.74
C SER A 94 14.67 -10.65 -3.55
N VAL A 95 14.76 -11.98 -3.46
CA VAL A 95 13.87 -12.87 -4.17
C VAL A 95 12.62 -13.14 -3.34
N LEU A 96 11.47 -12.81 -3.91
CA LEU A 96 10.15 -13.12 -3.38
C LEU A 96 9.58 -14.30 -4.16
N THR A 97 9.04 -15.29 -3.45
CA THR A 97 8.37 -16.43 -4.06
C THR A 97 6.88 -16.38 -3.75
N LEU A 98 6.05 -16.32 -4.80
CA LEU A 98 4.61 -16.52 -4.65
C LEU A 98 4.36 -17.97 -4.29
N ILE A 99 3.39 -18.22 -3.41
CA ILE A 99 3.00 -19.58 -3.02
C ILE A 99 2.24 -20.25 -4.16
N PHE A 100 1.36 -19.49 -4.81
CA PHE A 100 0.53 -20.00 -5.90
C PHE A 100 0.24 -18.90 -6.95
N PRO A 101 0.67 -19.10 -8.21
CA PRO A 101 1.60 -20.14 -8.69
C PRO A 101 3.00 -19.95 -8.10
N PRO A 102 3.82 -21.00 -7.96
CA PRO A 102 5.14 -20.91 -7.35
C PRO A 102 6.14 -20.22 -8.29
N ILE A 103 6.07 -18.92 -8.35
CA ILE A 103 6.92 -18.07 -9.18
C ILE A 103 7.81 -17.23 -8.27
N SER A 104 9.13 -17.31 -8.51
CA SER A 104 10.13 -16.51 -7.81
C SER A 104 10.56 -15.33 -8.67
N MET A 105 10.60 -14.14 -8.09
CA MET A 105 11.09 -12.95 -8.78
C MET A 105 11.71 -11.95 -7.79
N LYS A 106 12.55 -11.05 -8.28
CA LYS A 106 13.11 -9.98 -7.46
C LYS A 106 12.02 -9.00 -7.01
N ALA A 107 12.15 -8.46 -5.80
CA ALA A 107 11.16 -7.57 -5.19
C ALA A 107 10.83 -6.36 -6.08
N LYS A 108 11.82 -5.77 -6.75
CA LYS A 108 11.60 -4.66 -7.70
C LYS A 108 10.65 -5.04 -8.85
N TRP A 109 10.79 -6.24 -9.41
CA TRP A 109 9.91 -6.70 -10.48
C TRP A 109 8.53 -7.07 -9.97
N PHE A 110 8.48 -7.69 -8.79
CA PHE A 110 7.22 -7.99 -8.11
C PHE A 110 6.36 -6.74 -7.99
N VAL A 111 6.89 -5.67 -7.41
CA VAL A 111 6.14 -4.41 -7.20
C VAL A 111 5.75 -3.76 -8.52
N LEU A 112 6.65 -3.74 -9.53
CA LEU A 112 6.34 -3.15 -10.84
C LEU A 112 5.24 -3.91 -11.60
N ILE A 113 5.28 -5.25 -11.56
CA ILE A 113 4.25 -6.09 -12.20
C ILE A 113 2.90 -5.89 -11.51
N PHE A 114 2.86 -5.92 -10.17
CA PHE A 114 1.63 -5.69 -9.43
C PHE A 114 1.08 -4.28 -9.64
N ALA A 115 1.93 -3.25 -9.68
CA ALA A 115 1.51 -1.90 -10.03
C ALA A 115 0.86 -1.83 -11.43
N GLY A 116 1.44 -2.53 -12.40
CA GLY A 116 0.88 -2.64 -13.75
C GLY A 116 -0.47 -3.35 -13.78
N ILE A 117 -0.60 -4.46 -13.03
CA ILE A 117 -1.86 -5.21 -12.89
C ILE A 117 -2.94 -4.31 -12.26
N GLU A 118 -2.63 -3.62 -11.16
CA GLU A 118 -3.56 -2.71 -10.48
C GLU A 118 -4.01 -1.56 -11.40
N LEU A 119 -3.09 -1.01 -12.19
CA LEU A 119 -3.42 0.05 -13.15
C LEU A 119 -4.39 -0.45 -14.24
N VAL A 120 -4.07 -1.58 -14.84
CA VAL A 120 -4.91 -2.18 -15.90
C VAL A 120 -6.29 -2.56 -15.33
N ALA A 121 -6.34 -3.19 -14.17
CA ALA A 121 -7.59 -3.58 -13.52
C ALA A 121 -8.44 -2.34 -13.13
N GLY A 122 -7.81 -1.28 -12.65
CA GLY A 122 -8.48 -0.01 -12.35
C GLY A 122 -9.09 0.64 -13.58
N ILE A 123 -8.37 0.70 -14.70
CA ILE A 123 -8.83 1.28 -15.96
C ILE A 123 -9.93 0.42 -16.60
N SER A 124 -9.75 -0.89 -16.63
CA SER A 124 -10.72 -1.83 -17.22
C SER A 124 -11.95 -2.07 -16.33
N ARG A 125 -11.96 -1.52 -15.12
CA ARG A 125 -13.03 -1.67 -14.11
C ARG A 125 -13.34 -3.14 -13.77
N THR A 126 -12.36 -4.02 -13.89
CA THR A 126 -12.48 -5.43 -13.50
C THR A 126 -12.22 -5.59 -12.01
N GLY A 127 -12.85 -6.56 -11.36
CA GLY A 127 -12.51 -7.00 -10.00
C GLY A 127 -12.58 -5.91 -8.91
N GLY A 128 -13.54 -4.98 -8.98
CA GLY A 128 -13.69 -3.91 -7.99
C GLY A 128 -13.26 -2.52 -8.47
N GLY A 129 -12.75 -2.40 -9.69
CA GLY A 129 -12.52 -1.15 -10.42
C GLY A 129 -11.75 -0.08 -9.62
N ILE A 130 -12.47 0.82 -8.98
CA ILE A 130 -11.89 1.99 -8.29
C ILE A 130 -11.00 1.61 -7.09
N ALA A 131 -11.22 0.46 -6.45
CA ALA A 131 -10.40 0.01 -5.32
C ALA A 131 -8.92 -0.21 -5.70
N HIS A 132 -8.65 -0.56 -6.96
CA HIS A 132 -7.29 -0.71 -7.49
C HIS A 132 -6.50 0.61 -7.43
N PHE A 133 -7.17 1.75 -7.54
CA PHE A 133 -6.52 3.06 -7.40
C PHE A 133 -6.09 3.37 -5.96
N ALA A 134 -6.74 2.79 -4.94
CA ALA A 134 -6.24 2.87 -3.56
C ALA A 134 -4.89 2.14 -3.41
N HIS A 135 -4.74 0.96 -4.03
CA HIS A 135 -3.47 0.22 -4.04
C HIS A 135 -2.37 1.02 -4.74
N LEU A 136 -2.66 1.58 -5.92
CA LEU A 136 -1.73 2.46 -6.62
C LEU A 136 -1.38 3.70 -5.80
N GLY A 137 -2.35 4.28 -5.10
CA GLY A 137 -2.13 5.40 -4.18
C GLY A 137 -1.12 5.05 -3.09
N GLY A 138 -1.26 3.87 -2.48
CA GLY A 138 -0.30 3.36 -1.48
C GLY A 138 1.11 3.21 -2.05
N LEU A 139 1.25 2.64 -3.25
CA LEU A 139 2.53 2.52 -3.95
C LEU A 139 3.16 3.89 -4.21
N ILE A 140 2.39 4.85 -4.74
CA ILE A 140 2.86 6.20 -5.08
C ILE A 140 3.33 6.94 -3.83
N PHE A 141 2.51 6.99 -2.78
CA PHE A 141 2.87 7.68 -1.53
C PHE A 141 4.05 7.00 -0.83
N GLY A 142 4.13 5.66 -0.88
CA GLY A 142 5.28 4.92 -0.38
C GLY A 142 6.56 5.27 -1.12
N PHE A 143 6.51 5.30 -2.45
CA PHE A 143 7.63 5.70 -3.29
C PHE A 143 8.09 7.12 -3.00
N LEU A 144 7.16 8.09 -2.99
CA LEU A 144 7.48 9.50 -2.75
C LEU A 144 8.08 9.74 -1.36
N LEU A 145 7.56 9.08 -0.33
CA LEU A 145 8.08 9.23 1.03
C LEU A 145 9.49 8.66 1.16
N ILE A 146 9.77 7.53 0.53
CA ILE A 146 11.14 6.96 0.48
C ILE A 146 12.11 7.89 -0.26
N LEU A 147 11.70 8.45 -1.40
CA LEU A 147 12.53 9.43 -2.12
C LEU A 147 12.81 10.66 -1.26
N PHE A 148 11.80 11.16 -0.56
CA PHE A 148 11.97 12.28 0.36
C PHE A 148 12.96 11.95 1.47
N TRP A 149 12.86 10.79 2.11
CA TRP A 149 13.81 10.39 3.15
C TRP A 149 15.22 10.14 2.60
N LYS A 150 15.33 9.58 1.39
CA LYS A 150 16.61 9.40 0.71
C LYS A 150 17.28 10.76 0.44
N LYS A 151 16.54 11.73 -0.09
CA LYS A 151 17.04 13.09 -0.34
C LYS A 151 17.49 13.80 0.94
N LYS A 152 16.85 13.53 2.06
CA LYS A 152 17.20 14.08 3.38
C LYS A 152 18.26 13.27 4.13
N HIS A 153 18.85 12.25 3.51
CA HIS A 153 19.79 11.29 4.15
C HIS A 153 19.23 10.58 5.38
N LYS A 154 17.90 10.45 5.46
CA LYS A 154 17.18 9.84 6.60
C LYS A 154 16.63 8.45 6.31
N LEU A 155 16.96 7.84 5.15
CA LEU A 155 16.36 6.56 4.77
C LEU A 155 16.59 5.46 5.80
N TYR A 156 17.80 5.36 6.34
CA TYR A 156 18.19 4.36 7.33
C TYR A 156 18.27 4.90 8.77
N SER A 157 17.94 6.17 9.01
CA SER A 157 17.87 6.72 10.35
C SER A 157 16.61 6.26 11.07
N ARG A 158 16.70 6.01 12.37
CA ARG A 158 15.53 5.79 13.21
C ARG A 158 14.92 7.12 13.64
N MET A 159 13.63 7.10 13.92
CA MET A 159 12.94 8.18 14.64
C MET A 159 12.77 7.72 16.10
N ASP A 160 13.53 8.34 16.98
CA ASP A 160 13.45 8.09 18.42
C ASP A 160 12.27 8.84 19.05
#